data_c0fdb1d90580335ae4eea02bb92dbd73
#
_entry.id   c0fdb1d90580335ae4eea02bb92dbd73
#
_cell.length_a   1.000
_cell.length_b   1.000
_cell.length_c   1.000
_cell.angle_alpha   90.00
_cell.angle_beta   90.00
_cell.angle_gamma   90.00
#
_symmetry.space_group_name_H-M   'P 1'
#
loop_
_entity.id
_entity.type
_entity.pdbx_description
1 polymer ?
#
loop_
_entity_poly.entity_id
_entity_poly.type
_entity_poly.pdbx_seq_one_letter_code
_entity_poly.pdbx_strand_id
1 'polypeptide(L)'
;ADARELQTGKSRIEYLIGRGLKCRVVGRHEVDDGINASRMAFNRMWFDKEKCARGLDCLRMYRSEFDEKHQVLRSRPVHDWASHGADSFRYGVMGANEKTQKLVIRSRPAIAGSWMG
;
A
#
# COMPACT_ATOMS: atom_id res chain seq x y z
N ALA A 1 -11.95 6.33 -1.55
CA ALA A 1 -11.10 6.40 -2.73
C ALA A 1 -11.84 6.88 -3.96
N ASP A 2 -13.13 6.64 -4.03
CA ASP A 2 -13.95 7.02 -5.19
C ASP A 2 -14.97 8.12 -4.82
N ALA A 3 -14.60 9.02 -3.94
CA ALA A 3 -15.45 10.14 -3.57
C ALA A 3 -15.46 11.17 -4.69
N ARG A 4 -16.64 11.54 -5.15
CA ARG A 4 -16.79 12.58 -6.15
C ARG A 4 -16.81 13.94 -5.47
N GLU A 5 -16.22 14.92 -6.14
CA GLU A 5 -16.30 16.28 -5.65
C GLU A 5 -17.69 16.85 -5.91
N LEU A 6 -18.25 17.50 -4.90
CA LEU A 6 -19.59 18.05 -4.97
C LEU A 6 -19.74 19.11 -6.07
N GLN A 7 -18.67 19.86 -6.35
CA GLN A 7 -18.70 20.96 -7.30
C GLN A 7 -18.51 20.54 -8.75
N THR A 8 -17.69 19.51 -9.01
CA THR A 8 -17.32 19.13 -10.36
C THR A 8 -17.97 17.84 -10.83
N GLY A 9 -18.50 17.03 -9.91
CA GLY A 9 -19.07 15.73 -10.22
C GLY A 9 -18.04 14.69 -10.64
N LYS A 10 -16.76 15.02 -10.58
CA LYS A 10 -15.67 14.09 -10.91
C LYS A 10 -15.11 13.43 -9.67
N SER A 11 -14.73 12.18 -9.78
CA SER A 11 -13.97 11.52 -8.72
C SER A 11 -12.56 12.09 -8.67
N ARG A 12 -11.88 11.88 -7.52
CA ARG A 12 -10.49 12.32 -7.36
C ARG A 12 -9.59 11.69 -8.42
N ILE A 13 -9.84 10.44 -8.75
CA ILE A 13 -9.03 9.74 -9.74
C ILE A 13 -9.24 10.30 -11.15
N GLU A 14 -10.46 10.61 -11.52
CA GLU A 14 -10.77 11.25 -12.79
C GLU A 14 -10.06 12.60 -12.92
N TYR A 15 -10.06 13.37 -11.84
CA TYR A 15 -9.37 14.65 -11.80
C TYR A 15 -7.86 14.49 -12.02
N LEU A 16 -7.24 13.55 -11.33
CA LEU A 16 -5.80 13.31 -11.45
C LEU A 16 -5.43 12.81 -12.85
N ILE A 17 -6.21 11.92 -13.41
CA ILE A 17 -6.01 11.43 -14.78
C ILE A 17 -6.11 12.59 -15.79
N GLY A 18 -7.08 13.48 -15.61
CA GLY A 18 -7.23 14.66 -16.43
C GLY A 18 -6.05 15.61 -16.36
N ARG A 19 -5.28 15.58 -15.26
CA ARG A 19 -4.07 16.38 -15.08
C ARG A 19 -2.81 15.68 -15.63
N GLY A 20 -2.97 14.55 -16.30
CA GLY A 20 -1.86 13.83 -16.91
C GLY A 20 -1.19 12.80 -16.02
N LEU A 21 -1.72 12.53 -14.84
CA LEU A 21 -1.17 11.52 -13.93
C LEU A 21 -1.75 10.15 -14.24
N LYS A 22 -0.90 9.15 -14.20
CA LYS A 22 -1.34 7.76 -14.32
C LYS A 22 -1.74 7.25 -12.96
N CYS A 23 -3.02 6.94 -12.80
CA CYS A 23 -3.55 6.50 -11.52
C CYS A 23 -4.20 5.13 -11.64
N ARG A 24 -4.11 4.35 -10.58
CA ARG A 24 -4.75 3.07 -10.46
C ARG A 24 -5.27 2.89 -9.04
N VAL A 25 -6.47 2.36 -8.91
CA VAL A 25 -7.04 2.06 -7.61
C VAL A 25 -6.53 0.69 -7.16
N VAL A 26 -5.94 0.64 -5.96
CA VAL A 26 -5.53 -0.62 -5.35
C VAL A 26 -6.76 -1.37 -4.89
N GLY A 27 -6.80 -2.69 -5.13
CA GLY A 27 -7.88 -3.54 -4.69
C GLY A 27 -8.07 -3.51 -3.18
N ARG A 28 -9.29 -3.77 -2.74
CA ARG A 28 -9.61 -3.82 -1.33
C ARG A 28 -8.86 -4.97 -0.66
N HIS A 29 -8.31 -4.73 0.52
CA HIS A 29 -7.58 -5.75 1.27
C HIS A 29 -7.75 -5.51 2.78
N GLU A 30 -7.62 -6.57 3.55
CA GLU A 30 -7.59 -6.46 5.00
C GLU A 30 -6.30 -5.76 5.46
N VAL A 31 -6.41 -4.98 6.53
CA VAL A 31 -5.26 -4.24 7.07
C VAL A 31 -4.12 -5.19 7.44
N ASP A 32 -4.44 -6.30 8.09
CA ASP A 32 -3.44 -7.28 8.51
C ASP A 32 -2.71 -7.90 7.32
N ASP A 33 -3.41 -8.19 6.24
CA ASP A 33 -2.80 -8.72 5.02
C ASP A 33 -1.84 -7.71 4.40
N GLY A 34 -2.22 -6.44 4.39
CA GLY A 34 -1.37 -5.36 3.90
C GLY A 34 -0.13 -5.16 4.76
N ILE A 35 -0.27 -5.25 6.09
CA ILE A 35 0.86 -5.15 7.01
C ILE A 35 1.83 -6.31 6.80
N ASN A 36 1.33 -7.52 6.67
CA ASN A 36 2.16 -8.70 6.43
C ASN A 36 2.90 -8.60 5.10
N ALA A 37 2.21 -8.18 4.04
CA ALA A 37 2.83 -7.94 2.73
C ALA A 37 3.94 -6.90 2.82
N SER A 38 3.72 -5.83 3.58
CA SER A 38 4.70 -4.77 3.80
C SER A 38 5.93 -5.29 4.53
N ARG A 39 5.75 -6.11 5.56
CA ARG A 39 6.86 -6.71 6.30
C ARG A 39 7.71 -7.60 5.41
N MET A 40 7.09 -8.39 4.57
CA MET A 40 7.80 -9.24 3.61
C MET A 40 8.55 -8.43 2.56
N ALA A 41 8.01 -7.29 2.16
CA ALA A 41 8.63 -6.43 1.16
C ALA A 41 9.89 -5.73 1.69
N PHE A 42 10.01 -5.48 2.98
CA PHE A 42 11.17 -4.79 3.56
C PHE A 42 12.50 -5.45 3.22
N ASN A 43 12.54 -6.76 3.08
CA ASN A 43 13.75 -7.49 2.75
C ASN A 43 14.30 -7.14 1.35
N ARG A 44 13.47 -6.56 0.51
CA ARG A 44 13.80 -6.24 -0.88
C ARG A 44 13.77 -4.75 -1.15
N MET A 45 13.66 -3.93 -0.12
CA MET A 45 13.52 -2.49 -0.25
C MET A 45 14.70 -1.72 0.29
N TRP A 46 14.98 -0.61 -0.36
CA TRP A 46 16.00 0.35 0.02
C TRP A 46 15.34 1.72 0.12
N PHE A 47 15.67 2.44 1.17
CA PHE A 47 15.11 3.78 1.42
C PHE A 47 16.23 4.80 1.42
N ASP A 48 16.00 5.94 0.76
CA ASP A 48 16.87 7.09 0.90
C ASP A 48 16.69 7.65 2.30
N LYS A 49 17.74 7.60 3.09
CA LYS A 49 17.69 7.98 4.51
C LYS A 49 17.26 9.43 4.72
N GLU A 50 17.70 10.33 3.84
CA GLU A 50 17.38 11.75 3.95
C GLU A 50 16.01 12.08 3.35
N LYS A 51 15.76 11.64 2.14
CA LYS A 51 14.52 11.97 1.42
C LYS A 51 13.31 11.26 1.98
N CYS A 52 13.49 10.08 2.54
CA CYS A 52 12.41 9.28 3.11
C CYS A 52 12.35 9.37 4.65
N ALA A 53 13.06 10.31 5.27
CA ALA A 53 13.17 10.40 6.72
C ALA A 53 11.81 10.41 7.42
N ARG A 54 10.88 11.26 6.97
CA ARG A 54 9.56 11.36 7.56
C ARG A 54 8.75 10.07 7.38
N GLY A 55 8.80 9.49 6.19
CA GLY A 55 8.12 8.22 5.92
C GLY A 55 8.66 7.09 6.78
N LEU A 56 9.97 7.04 6.95
CA LEU A 56 10.60 6.05 7.83
C LEU A 56 10.18 6.23 9.29
N ASP A 57 10.05 7.47 9.75
CA ASP A 57 9.54 7.75 11.10
C ASP A 57 8.11 7.26 11.25
N CYS A 58 7.26 7.46 10.25
CA CYS A 58 5.90 6.92 10.26
C CYS A 58 5.90 5.39 10.42
N LEU A 59 6.75 4.70 9.67
CA LEU A 59 6.82 3.24 9.76
C LEU A 59 7.34 2.76 11.12
N ARG A 60 8.30 3.48 11.71
CA ARG A 60 8.84 3.13 13.02
C ARG A 60 7.86 3.34 14.16
N MET A 61 7.00 4.36 14.04
CA MET A 61 6.05 4.74 15.09
C MET A 61 4.66 4.12 14.90
N TYR A 62 4.44 3.40 13.82
CA TYR A 62 3.18 2.71 13.58
C TYR A 62 3.02 1.57 14.56
N ARG A 63 1.87 1.55 15.24
CA ARG A 63 1.66 0.62 16.35
C ARG A 63 0.20 0.24 16.50
N SER A 64 -0.04 -0.88 17.18
CA SER A 64 -1.40 -1.30 17.55
C SER A 64 -1.93 -0.48 18.70
N GLU A 65 -3.24 -0.27 18.72
CA GLU A 65 -3.93 0.40 19.79
C GLU A 65 -3.87 -0.46 21.07
N PHE A 66 -3.50 0.15 22.18
CA PHE A 66 -3.43 -0.54 23.47
C PHE A 66 -4.73 -0.36 24.24
N ASP A 67 -5.29 -1.45 24.72
CA ASP A 67 -6.48 -1.43 25.58
C ASP A 67 -6.03 -1.48 27.05
N GLU A 68 -6.06 -0.32 27.70
CA GLU A 68 -5.62 -0.19 29.09
C GLU A 68 -6.53 -0.96 30.05
N LYS A 69 -7.80 -1.06 29.73
CA LYS A 69 -8.78 -1.75 30.59
C LYS A 69 -8.50 -3.25 30.66
N HIS A 70 -8.15 -3.86 29.54
CA HIS A 70 -7.87 -5.30 29.47
C HIS A 70 -6.38 -5.62 29.44
N GLN A 71 -5.50 -4.61 29.44
CA GLN A 71 -4.04 -4.75 29.42
C GLN A 71 -3.54 -5.58 28.22
N VAL A 72 -4.17 -5.40 27.07
CA VAL A 72 -3.82 -6.12 25.84
C VAL A 72 -3.75 -5.16 24.65
N LEU A 73 -2.99 -5.54 23.65
CA LEU A 73 -2.97 -4.82 22.37
C LEU A 73 -4.21 -5.19 21.57
N ARG A 74 -4.88 -4.19 21.01
CA ARG A 74 -6.00 -4.43 20.09
C ARG A 74 -5.48 -4.88 18.74
N SER A 75 -6.34 -5.54 17.97
CA SER A 75 -6.01 -6.00 16.63
C SER A 75 -5.87 -4.86 15.61
N ARG A 76 -6.39 -3.68 15.92
CA ARG A 76 -6.35 -2.53 15.02
C ARG A 76 -5.21 -1.58 15.37
N PRO A 77 -4.60 -0.92 14.35
CA PRO A 77 -3.57 0.09 14.61
C PRO A 77 -4.12 1.39 15.16
N VAL A 78 -3.25 2.17 15.80
CA VAL A 78 -3.58 3.53 16.20
C VAL A 78 -3.71 4.39 14.96
N HIS A 79 -4.77 5.19 14.89
CA HIS A 79 -4.99 6.13 13.79
C HIS A 79 -4.47 7.51 14.18
N ASP A 80 -3.26 7.82 13.78
CA ASP A 80 -2.58 9.08 14.09
C ASP A 80 -1.69 9.52 12.91
N TRP A 81 -0.77 10.46 13.17
CA TRP A 81 0.14 10.94 12.13
C TRP A 81 0.99 9.83 11.51
N ALA A 82 1.40 8.84 12.31
CA ALA A 82 2.22 7.72 11.82
C ALA A 82 1.40 6.78 10.92
N SER A 83 0.13 6.59 11.22
CA SER A 83 -0.74 5.70 10.45
C SER A 83 -0.93 6.19 9.01
N HIS A 84 -0.98 7.48 8.78
CA HIS A 84 -1.15 8.02 7.44
C HIS A 84 0.01 7.63 6.51
N GLY A 85 1.23 7.77 6.98
CA GLY A 85 2.41 7.35 6.22
C GLY A 85 2.50 5.85 6.03
N ALA A 86 2.20 5.09 7.09
CA ALA A 86 2.21 3.63 7.04
C ALA A 86 1.13 3.08 6.10
N ASP A 87 -0.07 3.68 6.11
CA ASP A 87 -1.14 3.29 5.20
C ASP A 87 -0.76 3.56 3.75
N SER A 88 -0.14 4.69 3.47
CA SER A 88 0.36 5.02 2.14
C SER A 88 1.36 3.96 1.65
N PHE A 89 2.31 3.58 2.49
CA PHE A 89 3.28 2.54 2.18
C PHE A 89 2.60 1.19 1.92
N ARG A 90 1.66 0.81 2.76
CA ARG A 90 0.91 -0.43 2.63
C ARG A 90 0.17 -0.51 1.29
N TYR A 91 -0.53 0.54 0.91
CA TYR A 91 -1.21 0.60 -0.38
C TYR A 91 -0.23 0.52 -1.54
N GLY A 92 0.93 1.16 -1.41
CA GLY A 92 1.99 1.07 -2.41
C GLY A 92 2.48 -0.35 -2.62
N VAL A 93 2.71 -1.07 -1.53
CA VAL A 93 3.15 -2.49 -1.59
C VAL A 93 2.08 -3.37 -2.22
N MET A 94 0.83 -3.23 -1.79
CA MET A 94 -0.27 -4.03 -2.33
C MET A 94 -0.49 -3.74 -3.81
N GLY A 95 -0.40 -2.49 -4.21
CA GLY A 95 -0.52 -2.10 -5.61
C GLY A 95 0.61 -2.66 -6.48
N ALA A 96 1.82 -2.67 -5.98
CA ALA A 96 2.96 -3.26 -6.68
C ALA A 96 2.80 -4.77 -6.83
N ASN A 97 2.32 -5.44 -5.79
CA ASN A 97 2.07 -6.89 -5.84
C ASN A 97 1.01 -7.24 -6.88
N GLU A 98 -0.08 -6.48 -6.96
CA GLU A 98 -1.12 -6.68 -7.98
C GLU A 98 -0.53 -6.57 -9.38
N LYS A 99 0.28 -5.56 -9.64
CA LYS A 99 0.91 -5.36 -10.93
C LYS A 99 1.83 -6.52 -11.29
N THR A 100 2.61 -6.99 -10.35
CA THR A 100 3.51 -8.12 -10.56
C THR A 100 2.74 -9.39 -10.90
N GLN A 101 1.66 -9.68 -10.20
CA GLN A 101 0.82 -10.84 -10.48
C GLN A 101 0.24 -10.80 -11.90
N LYS A 102 -0.23 -9.65 -12.34
CA LYS A 102 -0.76 -9.48 -13.71
C LYS A 102 0.31 -9.74 -14.75
N LEU A 103 1.53 -9.27 -14.53
CA LEU A 103 2.65 -9.50 -15.45
C LEU A 103 3.02 -10.98 -15.52
N VAL A 104 3.04 -11.67 -14.39
CA VAL A 104 3.33 -13.10 -14.33
C VAL A 104 2.27 -13.89 -15.10
N ILE A 105 1.00 -13.57 -14.92
CA ILE A 105 -0.09 -14.25 -15.63
C ILE A 105 0.04 -14.07 -17.15
N ARG A 106 0.35 -12.86 -17.62
CA ARG A 106 0.49 -12.58 -19.05
C ARG A 106 1.66 -13.30 -19.69
N SER A 107 2.78 -13.39 -19.01
CA SER A 107 3.98 -14.00 -19.56
C SER A 107 4.06 -15.50 -19.34
N ARG A 108 3.21 -16.06 -18.51
CA ARG A 108 3.27 -17.46 -18.10
C ARG A 108 3.26 -18.46 -19.26
N PRO A 109 2.39 -18.34 -20.27
CA PRO A 109 2.42 -19.29 -21.38
C PRO A 109 3.74 -19.29 -22.15
N ALA A 110 4.34 -18.14 -22.34
CA ALA A 110 5.63 -18.03 -23.02
C ALA A 110 6.76 -18.60 -22.19
N ILE A 111 6.75 -18.35 -20.89
CA ILE A 111 7.79 -18.82 -19.97
C ILE A 111 7.75 -20.34 -19.81
N ALA A 112 6.55 -20.90 -19.70
CA ALA A 112 6.38 -22.31 -19.41
C ALA A 112 7.00 -23.21 -20.47
N GLY A 113 7.09 -22.74 -21.72
CA GLY A 113 7.64 -23.53 -22.78
C GLY A 113 9.14 -23.36 -23.01
N SER A 114 9.74 -22.28 -22.53
CA SER A 114 11.10 -21.94 -22.96
C SER A 114 12.18 -22.13 -21.92
N TRP A 115 11.99 -21.68 -20.72
CA TRP A 115 13.10 -21.67 -19.76
C TRP A 115 13.18 -22.90 -18.88
N MET A 116 12.13 -23.67 -18.84
CA MET A 116 12.10 -24.93 -18.10
C MET A 116 12.70 -26.06 -18.90
N GLY A 117 12.93 -25.83 -20.15
CA GLY A 117 13.53 -26.81 -21.05
C GLY A 117 15.02 -27.01 -20.89
#